data_10177639d0c9446c295b27591f2b9fde
#
_entry.id   10177639d0c9446c295b27591f2b9fde
#
_cell.length_a   1.000
_cell.length_b   1.000
_cell.length_c   1.000
_cell.angle_alpha   90.00
_cell.angle_beta   90.00
_cell.angle_gamma   90.00
#
_symmetry.space_group_name_H-M   'P 1'
#
loop_
_entity.id
_entity.type
_entity.pdbx_description
1 polymer ?
#
loop_
_entity_poly.entity_id
_entity_poly.type
_entity_poly.pdbx_seq_one_letter_code
_entity_poly.pdbx_strand_id
1 'polypeptide(L)'
;MKQSIIRAVFGCISLISASLMAQTPIVAPIALNNTAVNSDNNTKSNQVIFIVRHAEKFAGKDPSLSAQGQLRALRLAKVLSSTHLDKVYTTDYNRTRETATAVTQDQQVDLSVYDPRDMAAFTQHLLTQQGNILVVGHSNTSTDLVEGLGAEKQIPIADASEFDRLYIVTLNANKQMVSTVLLRY
;
A
#
# COMPACT_ATOMS: atom_id res chain seq x y z
N MET A 1 65.78 -42.12 46.87
CA MET A 1 65.93 -41.92 48.35
C MET A 1 65.82 -40.44 48.65
N LYS A 2 65.07 -40.09 49.68
CA LYS A 2 64.79 -38.82 50.36
C LYS A 2 63.46 -38.17 49.93
N GLN A 3 62.49 -38.49 50.79
CA GLN A 3 61.23 -37.78 50.98
C GLN A 3 61.53 -36.41 51.61
N SER A 4 60.73 -35.40 51.24
CA SER A 4 60.61 -34.18 52.01
C SER A 4 59.12 -33.80 52.07
N ILE A 5 58.62 -33.86 53.29
CA ILE A 5 57.34 -33.51 53.73
C ILE A 5 57.22 -31.99 53.88
N ILE A 6 56.25 -31.30 53.23
CA ILE A 6 55.90 -29.94 53.57
C ILE A 6 54.47 -29.87 54.02
N ARG A 7 54.30 -29.39 55.25
CA ARG A 7 53.01 -29.22 55.97
C ARG A 7 52.17 -28.14 55.37
N ALA A 8 50.88 -28.45 55.18
CA ALA A 8 49.87 -27.49 54.83
C ALA A 8 49.45 -26.65 56.05
N VAL A 9 49.44 -25.34 55.91
CA VAL A 9 48.84 -24.42 56.88
C VAL A 9 47.49 -24.05 56.35
N PHE A 10 46.42 -24.42 57.10
CA PHE A 10 45.04 -24.01 56.84
C PHE A 10 44.86 -22.58 57.32
N GLY A 11 44.71 -21.65 56.39
CA GLY A 11 44.18 -20.32 56.64
C GLY A 11 42.69 -20.26 56.40
N CYS A 12 41.93 -20.08 57.45
CA CYS A 12 40.47 -19.89 57.41
C CYS A 12 40.20 -18.45 56.97
N ILE A 13 39.76 -18.24 55.72
CA ILE A 13 39.30 -16.94 55.26
C ILE A 13 37.76 -16.96 55.30
N SER A 14 37.19 -16.19 56.21
CA SER A 14 35.74 -15.94 56.35
C SER A 14 35.29 -15.02 55.22
N LEU A 15 34.55 -15.55 54.26
CA LEU A 15 33.89 -14.78 53.23
C LEU A 15 32.62 -14.18 53.80
N ILE A 16 32.59 -12.88 54.04
CA ILE A 16 31.38 -12.10 54.34
C ILE A 16 30.68 -11.84 53.01
N SER A 17 29.59 -12.57 52.76
CA SER A 17 28.71 -12.37 51.61
C SER A 17 27.84 -11.14 51.87
N ALA A 18 28.17 -10.01 51.29
CA ALA A 18 27.27 -8.84 51.20
C ALA A 18 26.24 -9.10 50.14
N SER A 19 25.01 -9.46 50.51
CA SER A 19 23.85 -9.52 49.62
C SER A 19 23.45 -8.11 49.22
N LEU A 20 23.83 -7.70 48.01
CA LEU A 20 23.33 -6.48 47.39
C LEU A 20 21.89 -6.72 46.90
N MET A 21 20.91 -6.30 47.69
CA MET A 21 19.50 -6.27 47.29
C MET A 21 19.33 -5.25 46.19
N ALA A 22 19.18 -5.71 44.95
CA ALA A 22 18.75 -4.87 43.86
C ALA A 22 17.30 -4.43 44.07
N GLN A 23 17.10 -3.17 44.41
CA GLN A 23 15.80 -2.55 44.45
C GLN A 23 15.33 -2.32 43.00
N THR A 24 14.33 -3.07 42.54
CA THR A 24 13.64 -2.80 41.29
C THR A 24 12.82 -1.51 41.45
N PRO A 25 12.93 -0.55 40.54
CA PRO A 25 12.09 0.62 40.61
C PRO A 25 10.62 0.20 40.38
N ILE A 26 9.77 0.52 41.36
CA ILE A 26 8.31 0.38 41.22
C ILE A 26 7.86 1.44 40.22
N VAL A 27 7.66 1.03 38.97
CA VAL A 27 6.99 1.87 37.98
C VAL A 27 5.53 2.00 38.41
N ALA A 28 5.10 3.17 38.84
CA ALA A 28 3.73 3.48 39.13
C ALA A 28 2.87 3.23 37.86
N PRO A 29 1.67 2.63 37.99
CA PRO A 29 0.80 2.45 36.83
C PRO A 29 0.44 3.84 36.28
N ILE A 30 0.79 4.08 34.99
CA ILE A 30 0.29 5.24 34.25
C ILE A 30 -1.24 5.07 34.20
N ALA A 31 -1.96 5.94 34.89
CA ALA A 31 -3.40 6.02 34.75
C ALA A 31 -3.68 6.38 33.27
N LEU A 32 -4.09 5.39 32.49
CA LEU A 32 -4.71 5.62 31.19
C LEU A 32 -6.02 6.38 31.47
N ASN A 33 -5.97 7.68 31.34
CA ASN A 33 -7.18 8.46 31.20
C ASN A 33 -7.89 7.94 29.96
N ASN A 34 -8.84 7.03 30.15
CA ASN A 34 -9.87 6.69 29.17
C ASN A 34 -10.74 7.93 28.99
N THR A 35 -10.19 8.94 28.29
CA THR A 35 -11.03 9.91 27.61
C THR A 35 -11.76 9.06 26.58
N ALA A 36 -13.02 8.78 26.82
CA ALA A 36 -13.90 8.18 25.83
C ALA A 36 -13.77 9.07 24.60
N VAL A 37 -13.06 8.56 23.58
CA VAL A 37 -13.06 9.17 22.26
C VAL A 37 -14.49 9.00 21.79
N ASN A 38 -15.27 10.08 21.87
CA ASN A 38 -16.59 10.12 21.25
C ASN A 38 -16.41 9.71 19.78
N SER A 39 -16.91 8.52 19.46
CA SER A 39 -16.91 7.94 18.11
C SER A 39 -17.89 8.64 17.15
N ASP A 40 -18.31 9.87 17.47
CA ASP A 40 -19.20 10.68 16.61
C ASP A 40 -18.43 11.60 15.65
N ASN A 41 -17.12 11.43 15.53
CA ASN A 41 -16.40 12.06 14.45
C ASN A 41 -16.73 11.28 13.14
N ASN A 42 -17.77 11.75 12.44
CA ASN A 42 -17.92 11.58 10.99
C ASN A 42 -16.73 12.31 10.32
N THR A 43 -15.51 11.87 10.58
CA THR A 43 -14.32 12.27 9.86
C THR A 43 -14.44 11.62 8.50
N LYS A 44 -14.99 12.38 7.53
CA LYS A 44 -14.84 12.00 6.12
C LYS A 44 -13.35 11.70 5.91
N SER A 45 -13.03 10.42 5.74
CA SER A 45 -11.67 9.96 5.50
C SER A 45 -11.17 10.48 4.15
N ASN A 46 -9.87 10.65 4.03
CA ASN A 46 -9.26 10.91 2.73
C ASN A 46 -9.59 9.75 1.78
N GLN A 47 -9.77 10.07 0.50
CA GLN A 47 -9.91 9.10 -0.56
C GLN A 47 -8.55 8.89 -1.23
N VAL A 48 -8.18 7.65 -1.50
CA VAL A 48 -6.96 7.32 -2.24
C VAL A 48 -7.34 6.61 -3.55
N ILE A 49 -6.85 7.14 -4.66
CA ILE A 49 -7.10 6.58 -5.99
C ILE A 49 -5.77 6.11 -6.57
N PHE A 50 -5.66 4.81 -6.79
CA PHE A 50 -4.55 4.15 -7.48
C PHE A 50 -4.90 4.08 -8.95
N ILE A 51 -4.04 4.61 -9.82
CA ILE A 51 -4.29 4.67 -11.25
C ILE A 51 -3.12 4.02 -11.99
N VAL A 52 -3.43 3.03 -12.83
CA VAL A 52 -2.45 2.33 -13.64
C VAL A 52 -2.94 2.20 -15.09
N ARG A 53 -2.02 2.08 -16.00
CA ARG A 53 -2.28 1.59 -17.35
C ARG A 53 -2.38 0.05 -17.30
N HIS A 54 -3.13 -0.56 -18.24
CA HIS A 54 -3.10 -2.02 -18.46
C HIS A 54 -1.66 -2.50 -18.68
N ALA A 55 -1.39 -3.74 -18.33
CA ALA A 55 -0.09 -4.39 -18.51
C ALA A 55 0.19 -4.74 -19.99
N GLU A 56 1.36 -5.32 -20.28
CA GLU A 56 1.80 -5.69 -21.63
C GLU A 56 0.81 -6.67 -22.29
N LYS A 57 0.51 -6.42 -23.56
CA LYS A 57 -0.50 -7.17 -24.32
C LYS A 57 0.08 -7.76 -25.61
N PHE A 58 -0.60 -8.74 -26.18
CA PHE A 58 -0.35 -9.18 -27.54
C PHE A 58 -0.76 -8.11 -28.58
N ALA A 59 -0.39 -8.31 -29.82
CA ALA A 59 -0.91 -7.51 -30.93
C ALA A 59 -2.36 -7.93 -31.26
N GLY A 60 -3.15 -7.00 -31.82
CA GLY A 60 -4.52 -7.29 -32.24
C GLY A 60 -5.53 -6.20 -31.87
N LYS A 61 -6.80 -6.43 -32.21
CA LYS A 61 -7.88 -5.45 -32.03
C LYS A 61 -8.27 -5.27 -30.54
N ASP A 62 -8.41 -6.37 -29.82
CA ASP A 62 -8.67 -6.36 -28.37
C ASP A 62 -7.91 -7.54 -27.73
N PRO A 63 -6.57 -7.42 -27.67
CA PRO A 63 -5.73 -8.52 -27.24
C PRO A 63 -5.75 -8.72 -25.74
N SER A 64 -5.58 -9.98 -25.35
CA SER A 64 -5.25 -10.38 -23.97
C SER A 64 -3.84 -9.94 -23.58
N LEU A 65 -3.53 -10.01 -22.30
CA LEU A 65 -2.19 -9.79 -21.78
C LEU A 65 -1.20 -10.82 -22.33
N SER A 66 0.01 -10.36 -22.63
CA SER A 66 1.15 -11.25 -22.88
C SER A 66 1.57 -11.95 -21.57
N ALA A 67 2.46 -12.95 -21.65
CA ALA A 67 3.01 -13.59 -20.46
C ALA A 67 3.70 -12.56 -19.53
N GLN A 68 4.39 -11.57 -20.09
CA GLN A 68 4.98 -10.48 -19.33
C GLN A 68 3.91 -9.64 -18.63
N GLY A 69 2.82 -9.32 -19.35
CA GLY A 69 1.69 -8.56 -18.78
C GLY A 69 0.98 -9.31 -17.66
N GLN A 70 0.81 -10.63 -17.77
CA GLN A 70 0.26 -11.44 -16.69
C GLN A 70 1.13 -11.37 -15.43
N LEU A 71 2.46 -11.45 -15.57
CA LEU A 71 3.39 -11.30 -14.45
C LEU A 71 3.32 -9.90 -13.86
N ARG A 72 3.17 -8.84 -14.69
CA ARG A 72 2.99 -7.47 -14.19
C ARG A 72 1.67 -7.31 -13.45
N ALA A 73 0.58 -7.87 -13.93
CA ALA A 73 -0.71 -7.85 -13.23
C ALA A 73 -0.64 -8.53 -11.85
N LEU A 74 0.04 -9.66 -11.75
CA LEU A 74 0.31 -10.33 -10.46
C LEU A 74 1.21 -9.48 -9.55
N ARG A 75 2.20 -8.77 -10.12
CA ARG A 75 3.05 -7.84 -9.35
C ARG A 75 2.22 -6.66 -8.81
N LEU A 76 1.30 -6.11 -9.61
CA LEU A 76 0.38 -5.07 -9.15
C LEU A 76 -0.46 -5.57 -7.96
N ALA A 77 -1.05 -6.76 -8.06
CA ALA A 77 -1.79 -7.38 -6.96
C ALA A 77 -0.92 -7.48 -5.70
N LYS A 78 0.34 -7.93 -5.85
CA LYS A 78 1.28 -8.02 -4.72
C LYS A 78 1.64 -6.66 -4.12
N VAL A 79 1.86 -5.63 -4.95
CA VAL A 79 2.14 -4.25 -4.47
C VAL A 79 0.98 -3.70 -3.67
N LEU A 80 -0.26 -3.98 -4.09
CA LEU A 80 -1.47 -3.49 -3.44
C LEU A 80 -2.00 -4.43 -2.34
N SER A 81 -1.40 -5.59 -2.08
CA SER A 81 -1.92 -6.62 -1.17
C SER A 81 -2.09 -6.16 0.29
N SER A 82 -1.35 -5.14 0.71
CA SER A 82 -1.45 -4.57 2.06
C SER A 82 -2.36 -3.33 2.13
N THR A 83 -3.00 -2.97 1.00
CA THR A 83 -3.94 -1.85 0.90
C THR A 83 -5.32 -2.40 0.66
N HIS A 84 -6.24 -2.19 1.60
CA HIS A 84 -7.63 -2.56 1.36
C HIS A 84 -8.21 -1.68 0.26
N LEU A 85 -8.75 -2.30 -0.80
CA LEU A 85 -9.46 -1.61 -1.87
C LEU A 85 -10.96 -1.78 -1.69
N ASP A 86 -11.69 -0.67 -1.78
CA ASP A 86 -13.15 -0.66 -1.69
C ASP A 86 -13.79 -0.87 -3.06
N LYS A 87 -13.10 -0.47 -4.15
CA LYS A 87 -13.59 -0.58 -5.53
C LYS A 87 -12.45 -0.71 -6.52
N VAL A 88 -12.72 -1.42 -7.62
CA VAL A 88 -11.83 -1.50 -8.78
C VAL A 88 -12.61 -1.15 -10.03
N TYR A 89 -12.09 -0.20 -10.82
CA TYR A 89 -12.64 0.20 -12.11
C TYR A 89 -11.71 -0.21 -13.25
N THR A 90 -12.32 -0.61 -14.37
CA THR A 90 -11.62 -0.97 -15.60
C THR A 90 -12.39 -0.49 -16.82
N THR A 91 -11.76 -0.40 -17.98
CA THR A 91 -12.47 -0.26 -19.26
C THR A 91 -12.90 -1.62 -19.79
N ASP A 92 -13.79 -1.64 -20.78
CA ASP A 92 -14.30 -2.88 -21.38
C ASP A 92 -13.38 -3.44 -22.49
N TYR A 93 -12.11 -3.69 -22.11
CA TYR A 93 -11.11 -4.33 -22.98
C TYR A 93 -10.44 -5.49 -22.25
N ASN A 94 -10.10 -6.57 -22.98
CA ASN A 94 -9.47 -7.74 -22.38
C ASN A 94 -8.22 -7.39 -21.55
N ARG A 95 -7.31 -6.59 -22.10
CA ARG A 95 -6.06 -6.19 -21.42
C ARG A 95 -6.27 -5.43 -20.11
N THR A 96 -7.28 -4.56 -20.05
CA THR A 96 -7.58 -3.81 -18.82
C THR A 96 -8.30 -4.67 -17.79
N ARG A 97 -9.26 -5.48 -18.22
CA ARG A 97 -9.96 -6.45 -17.38
C ARG A 97 -8.99 -7.46 -16.76
N GLU A 98 -8.12 -8.06 -17.57
CA GLU A 98 -7.16 -9.04 -17.09
C GLU A 98 -6.15 -8.44 -16.11
N THR A 99 -5.70 -7.20 -16.36
CA THR A 99 -4.83 -6.47 -15.40
C THR A 99 -5.56 -6.26 -14.06
N ALA A 100 -6.82 -5.84 -14.09
CA ALA A 100 -7.62 -5.61 -12.90
C ALA A 100 -7.97 -6.90 -12.15
N THR A 101 -8.25 -7.99 -12.89
CA THR A 101 -8.69 -9.28 -12.35
C THR A 101 -7.67 -9.87 -11.37
N ALA A 102 -6.37 -9.72 -11.63
CA ALA A 102 -5.34 -10.18 -10.71
C ALA A 102 -5.48 -9.56 -9.31
N VAL A 103 -5.85 -8.27 -9.23
CA VAL A 103 -6.07 -7.56 -7.97
C VAL A 103 -7.41 -7.92 -7.35
N THR A 104 -8.49 -7.97 -8.15
CA THR A 104 -9.83 -8.27 -7.62
C THR A 104 -9.94 -9.68 -7.05
N GLN A 105 -9.23 -10.65 -7.66
CA GLN A 105 -9.17 -12.03 -7.14
C GLN A 105 -8.39 -12.12 -5.82
N ASP A 106 -7.29 -11.37 -5.70
CA ASP A 106 -6.49 -11.34 -4.48
C ASP A 106 -7.25 -10.73 -3.30
N GLN A 107 -8.01 -9.65 -3.54
CA GLN A 107 -8.71 -8.90 -2.49
C GLN A 107 -10.21 -9.17 -2.40
N GLN A 108 -10.79 -9.99 -3.29
CA GLN A 108 -12.23 -10.30 -3.33
C GLN A 108 -13.11 -9.03 -3.44
N VAL A 109 -12.67 -8.05 -4.24
CA VAL A 109 -13.37 -6.79 -4.49
C VAL A 109 -14.03 -6.78 -5.87
N ASP A 110 -15.19 -6.13 -5.97
CA ASP A 110 -15.97 -6.05 -7.20
C ASP A 110 -15.27 -5.24 -8.28
N LEU A 111 -15.38 -5.71 -9.53
CA LEU A 111 -14.90 -5.04 -10.73
C LEU A 111 -16.03 -4.31 -11.44
N SER A 112 -15.88 -2.99 -11.59
CA SER A 112 -16.83 -2.14 -12.32
C SER A 112 -16.21 -1.62 -13.63
N VAL A 113 -17.05 -1.41 -14.65
CA VAL A 113 -16.59 -0.90 -15.94
C VAL A 113 -16.92 0.57 -16.08
N TYR A 114 -16.00 1.36 -16.64
CA TYR A 114 -16.21 2.75 -17.02
C TYR A 114 -15.98 2.97 -18.51
N ASP A 115 -16.56 4.03 -19.08
CA ASP A 115 -16.37 4.41 -20.47
C ASP A 115 -15.12 5.33 -20.61
N PRO A 116 -14.06 4.88 -21.30
CA PRO A 116 -12.85 5.69 -21.48
C PRO A 116 -13.02 6.88 -22.43
N ARG A 117 -14.16 7.00 -23.11
CA ARG A 117 -14.48 8.09 -24.03
C ARG A 117 -15.02 9.32 -23.30
N ASP A 118 -15.51 9.16 -22.06
CA ASP A 118 -16.01 10.23 -21.21
C ASP A 118 -15.25 10.28 -19.88
N MET A 119 -14.01 10.70 -19.94
CA MET A 119 -13.15 10.82 -18.75
C MET A 119 -13.64 11.92 -17.80
N ALA A 120 -14.34 12.94 -18.31
CA ALA A 120 -14.88 14.00 -17.48
C ALA A 120 -16.02 13.48 -16.58
N ALA A 121 -16.98 12.74 -17.14
CA ALA A 121 -18.05 12.10 -16.35
C ALA A 121 -17.48 11.07 -15.38
N PHE A 122 -16.49 10.26 -15.78
CA PHE A 122 -15.86 9.28 -14.90
C PHE A 122 -15.10 9.95 -13.74
N THR A 123 -14.38 11.04 -13.99
CA THR A 123 -13.73 11.81 -12.94
C THR A 123 -14.74 12.34 -11.93
N GLN A 124 -15.83 12.93 -12.39
CA GLN A 124 -16.90 13.39 -11.51
C GLN A 124 -17.54 12.23 -10.73
N HIS A 125 -17.74 11.07 -11.35
CA HIS A 125 -18.21 9.88 -10.65
C HIS A 125 -17.25 9.47 -9.53
N LEU A 126 -15.93 9.43 -9.76
CA LEU A 126 -14.95 9.10 -8.73
C LEU A 126 -14.97 10.08 -7.55
N LEU A 127 -15.24 11.36 -7.79
CA LEU A 127 -15.38 12.36 -6.72
C LEU A 127 -16.59 12.11 -5.81
N THR A 128 -17.61 11.37 -6.27
CA THR A 128 -18.74 10.96 -5.42
C THR A 128 -18.44 9.73 -4.58
N GLN A 129 -17.38 8.97 -4.91
CA GLN A 129 -17.02 7.75 -4.20
C GLN A 129 -16.19 8.06 -2.95
N GLN A 130 -15.97 7.03 -2.13
CA GLN A 130 -15.12 7.07 -0.94
C GLN A 130 -14.21 5.85 -0.88
N GLY A 131 -13.25 5.88 0.05
CA GLY A 131 -12.32 4.79 0.27
C GLY A 131 -11.18 4.70 -0.75
N ASN A 132 -10.56 3.56 -0.82
CA ASN A 132 -9.43 3.27 -1.67
C ASN A 132 -9.91 2.64 -2.98
N ILE A 133 -9.55 3.24 -4.10
CA ILE A 133 -10.06 2.85 -5.42
C ILE A 133 -8.88 2.55 -6.35
N LEU A 134 -8.93 1.41 -7.05
CA LEU A 134 -8.02 1.16 -8.17
C LEU A 134 -8.73 1.46 -9.49
N VAL A 135 -8.04 2.16 -10.39
CA VAL A 135 -8.49 2.39 -11.77
C VAL A 135 -7.45 1.83 -12.73
N VAL A 136 -7.86 0.92 -13.60
CA VAL A 136 -7.05 0.36 -14.68
C VAL A 136 -7.51 0.94 -16.00
N GLY A 137 -6.66 1.76 -16.63
CA GLY A 137 -6.95 2.45 -17.89
C GLY A 137 -5.92 2.18 -19.00
N HIS A 138 -5.70 3.21 -19.82
CA HIS A 138 -4.81 3.20 -20.98
C HIS A 138 -3.70 4.26 -20.81
N SER A 139 -2.76 4.33 -21.75
CA SER A 139 -1.66 5.29 -21.71
C SER A 139 -2.12 6.75 -21.62
N ASN A 140 -3.18 7.11 -22.34
CA ASN A 140 -3.79 8.44 -22.34
C ASN A 140 -4.75 8.64 -21.16
N THR A 141 -5.72 7.72 -20.96
CA THR A 141 -6.76 7.90 -19.94
C THR A 141 -6.22 7.88 -18.51
N SER A 142 -5.08 7.21 -18.26
CA SER A 142 -4.46 7.24 -16.92
C SER A 142 -3.89 8.62 -16.60
N THR A 143 -3.20 9.27 -17.53
CA THR A 143 -2.70 10.66 -17.35
C THR A 143 -3.84 11.66 -17.29
N ASP A 144 -4.84 11.54 -18.20
CA ASP A 144 -6.00 12.41 -18.22
C ASP A 144 -6.78 12.37 -16.89
N LEU A 145 -6.89 11.18 -16.28
CA LEU A 145 -7.56 11.03 -14.99
C LEU A 145 -6.79 11.67 -13.85
N VAL A 146 -5.47 11.49 -13.80
CA VAL A 146 -4.60 12.12 -12.78
C VAL A 146 -4.73 13.64 -12.85
N GLU A 147 -4.68 14.21 -14.04
CA GLU A 147 -4.87 15.65 -14.28
C GLU A 147 -6.29 16.10 -13.93
N GLY A 148 -7.30 15.34 -14.34
CA GLY A 148 -8.72 15.62 -14.04
C GLY A 148 -9.04 15.61 -12.53
N LEU A 149 -8.28 14.87 -11.74
CA LEU A 149 -8.37 14.86 -10.26
C LEU A 149 -7.62 16.04 -9.60
N GLY A 150 -7.00 16.92 -10.39
CA GLY A 150 -6.38 18.16 -9.93
C GLY A 150 -4.86 18.15 -9.87
N ALA A 151 -4.19 17.12 -10.37
CA ALA A 151 -2.73 17.11 -10.47
C ALA A 151 -2.25 18.00 -11.63
N GLU A 152 -0.98 18.40 -11.58
CA GLU A 152 -0.32 19.06 -12.69
C GLU A 152 -0.27 18.15 -13.92
N LYS A 153 -0.01 18.76 -15.07
CA LYS A 153 0.11 18.03 -16.35
C LYS A 153 1.17 16.93 -16.26
N GLN A 154 0.78 15.73 -16.66
CA GLN A 154 1.63 14.56 -16.60
C GLN A 154 2.44 14.39 -17.90
N ILE A 155 3.64 13.85 -17.77
CA ILE A 155 4.42 13.40 -18.93
C ILE A 155 3.68 12.23 -19.58
N PRO A 156 3.39 12.25 -20.89
CA PRO A 156 2.71 11.16 -21.57
C PRO A 156 3.38 9.80 -21.32
N ILE A 157 2.59 8.76 -21.20
CA ILE A 157 3.07 7.38 -21.08
C ILE A 157 3.50 6.90 -22.47
N ALA A 158 4.73 6.41 -22.61
CA ALA A 158 5.20 5.82 -23.86
C ALA A 158 4.44 4.53 -24.18
N ASP A 159 3.51 4.61 -25.15
CA ASP A 159 2.54 3.54 -25.42
C ASP A 159 3.17 2.20 -25.79
N ALA A 160 4.33 2.22 -26.45
CA ALA A 160 5.00 1.00 -26.88
C ALA A 160 5.77 0.26 -25.78
N SER A 161 6.16 0.93 -24.69
CA SER A 161 7.18 0.39 -23.77
C SER A 161 6.94 0.65 -22.29
N GLU A 162 6.03 1.55 -21.92
CA GLU A 162 5.89 1.98 -20.53
C GLU A 162 4.58 1.47 -19.91
N PHE A 163 4.68 0.45 -19.04
CA PHE A 163 3.54 -0.23 -18.41
C PHE A 163 3.61 -0.25 -16.88
N ASP A 164 4.59 0.40 -16.29
CA ASP A 164 4.97 0.25 -14.88
C ASP A 164 4.61 1.43 -13.98
N ARG A 165 3.87 2.44 -14.50
CA ARG A 165 3.45 3.58 -13.69
C ARG A 165 2.28 3.22 -12.79
N LEU A 166 2.44 3.54 -11.49
CA LEU A 166 1.39 3.53 -10.50
C LEU A 166 1.27 4.95 -9.92
N TYR A 167 0.23 5.66 -10.29
CA TYR A 167 -0.12 6.93 -9.67
C TYR A 167 -0.97 6.69 -8.43
N ILE A 168 -0.65 7.42 -7.36
CA ILE A 168 -1.40 7.44 -6.10
C ILE A 168 -1.87 8.86 -5.90
N VAL A 169 -3.16 9.12 -6.08
CA VAL A 169 -3.79 10.41 -5.88
C VAL A 169 -4.56 10.39 -4.56
N THR A 170 -4.24 11.32 -3.66
CA THR A 170 -4.94 11.48 -2.40
C THR A 170 -5.84 12.71 -2.45
N LEU A 171 -7.12 12.53 -2.16
CA LEU A 171 -8.11 13.60 -2.04
C LEU A 171 -8.53 13.74 -0.58
N ASN A 172 -8.70 14.98 -0.11
CA ASN A 172 -9.25 15.26 1.22
C ASN A 172 -10.78 15.01 1.26
N ALA A 173 -11.36 15.21 2.43
CA ALA A 173 -12.80 15.07 2.66
C ALA A 173 -13.67 15.94 1.75
N ASN A 174 -13.14 17.06 1.25
CA ASN A 174 -13.82 17.96 0.31
C ASN A 174 -13.54 17.62 -1.17
N LYS A 175 -12.92 16.46 -1.42
CA LYS A 175 -12.55 15.99 -2.77
C LYS A 175 -11.54 16.88 -3.50
N GLN A 176 -10.76 17.63 -2.74
CA GLN A 176 -9.64 18.39 -3.28
C GLN A 176 -8.37 17.55 -3.21
N MET A 177 -7.58 17.59 -4.26
CA MET A 177 -6.31 16.87 -4.34
C MET A 177 -5.32 17.41 -3.29
N VAL A 178 -4.75 16.50 -2.51
CA VAL A 178 -3.75 16.79 -1.46
C VAL A 178 -2.36 16.40 -1.93
N SER A 179 -2.24 15.26 -2.60
CA SER A 179 -0.97 14.78 -3.10
C SER A 179 -1.14 13.87 -4.31
N THR A 180 -0.13 13.87 -5.16
CA THR A 180 0.06 12.88 -6.24
C THR A 180 1.46 12.31 -6.13
N VAL A 181 1.57 11.00 -6.10
CA VAL A 181 2.83 10.26 -6.07
C VAL A 181 2.88 9.32 -7.27
N LEU A 182 3.99 9.27 -7.97
CA LEU A 182 4.26 8.31 -9.03
C LEU A 182 5.28 7.27 -8.55
N LEU A 183 4.86 6.02 -8.53
CA LEU A 183 5.73 4.86 -8.29
C LEU A 183 5.91 4.05 -9.58
N ARG A 184 6.89 3.16 -9.56
CA ARG A 184 7.15 2.16 -10.60
C ARG A 184 7.05 0.75 -9.99
N TYR A 185 6.42 -0.20 -10.73
CA TYR A 185 6.20 -1.58 -10.23
C TYR A 185 6.49 -2.66 -11.28
#